data_4aec1348a4c77d06148a24a64d6a6816
#
_entry.id   4aec1348a4c77d06148a24a64d6a6816
#
_cell.length_a   1.000
_cell.length_b   1.000
_cell.length_c   1.000
_cell.angle_alpha   90.00
_cell.angle_beta   90.00
_cell.angle_gamma   90.00
#
_symmetry.space_group_name_H-M   'P 1'
#
loop_
_entity.id
_entity.type
_entity.pdbx_description
1 polymer ?
#
loop_
_entity_poly.entity_id
_entity_poly.type
_entity_poly.pdbx_seq_one_letter_code
_entity_poly.pdbx_strand_id
1 'polypeptide(L)'
;ALAGGLEVALTCDLLVAAEDAKIGIREVKVGLFAAGGALLRLPRRVPYSIAMEMALTGQPITADQAKNHGLVSRVTEKDGTVEAAMELAESIAENAPLAVAASKALIQAQQGITEEEFWELQKPHMMKVFTSNDAKEGPASFAEKRSPNWSGT
;
A
#
# COMPACT_ATOMS: atom_id res chain seq x y z
N ALA A 1 3.19 14.47 7.50
CA ALA A 1 3.88 13.27 8.01
C ALA A 1 5.39 13.48 7.88
N LEU A 2 6.05 13.80 8.97
CA LEU A 2 7.49 14.08 9.01
C LEU A 2 8.18 13.13 10.01
N ALA A 3 9.45 12.80 9.75
CA ALA A 3 10.29 12.00 10.63
C ALA A 3 9.59 10.68 11.04
N GLY A 4 9.51 10.36 12.34
CA GLY A 4 8.81 9.17 12.84
C GLY A 4 7.36 9.06 12.41
N GLY A 5 6.67 10.19 12.14
CA GLY A 5 5.30 10.19 11.59
C GLY A 5 5.25 9.58 10.18
N LEU A 6 6.23 9.85 9.32
CA LEU A 6 6.33 9.17 8.03
C LEU A 6 6.74 7.71 8.19
N GLU A 7 7.61 7.39 9.15
CA GLU A 7 8.02 6.01 9.41
C GLU A 7 6.83 5.12 9.79
N VAL A 8 5.92 5.65 10.63
CA VAL A 8 4.65 4.96 10.95
C VAL A 8 3.77 4.84 9.69
N ALA A 9 3.57 5.92 8.93
CA ALA A 9 2.77 5.88 7.71
C ALA A 9 3.29 4.85 6.70
N LEU A 10 4.61 4.70 6.57
CA LEU A 10 5.24 3.71 5.68
C LEU A 10 5.01 2.25 6.08
N THR A 11 4.44 1.98 7.26
CA THR A 11 4.01 0.61 7.63
C THR A 11 2.67 0.24 7.00
N CYS A 12 1.89 1.22 6.55
CA CYS A 12 0.63 1.01 5.83
C CYS A 12 0.90 0.74 4.35
N ASP A 13 0.03 -0.04 3.70
CA ASP A 13 0.19 -0.37 2.27
C ASP A 13 -0.21 0.80 1.35
N LEU A 14 -1.27 1.52 1.70
CA LEU A 14 -1.81 2.65 0.95
C LEU A 14 -1.82 3.90 1.82
N LEU A 15 -1.57 5.05 1.20
CA LEU A 15 -1.55 6.34 1.87
C LEU A 15 -2.48 7.33 1.16
N VAL A 16 -3.27 8.05 1.95
CA VAL A 16 -4.05 9.20 1.49
C VAL A 16 -3.52 10.44 2.21
N ALA A 17 -3.34 11.53 1.52
CA ALA A 17 -2.78 12.76 2.08
C ALA A 17 -3.65 13.97 1.75
N ALA A 18 -3.70 14.92 2.66
CA ALA A 18 -4.23 16.26 2.38
C ALA A 18 -3.28 17.02 1.43
N GLU A 19 -3.80 17.89 0.59
CA GLU A 19 -3.05 18.65 -0.41
C GLU A 19 -1.95 19.55 0.21
N ASP A 20 -2.18 20.04 1.44
CA ASP A 20 -1.25 20.87 2.19
C ASP A 20 -0.20 20.06 2.98
N ALA A 21 -0.28 18.72 2.95
CA ALA A 21 0.62 17.86 3.70
C ALA A 21 2.06 17.96 3.21
N LYS A 22 2.99 17.95 4.18
CA LYS A 22 4.43 17.82 3.95
C LYS A 22 4.87 16.42 4.38
N ILE A 23 5.61 15.75 3.50
CA ILE A 23 5.99 14.34 3.67
C ILE A 23 7.51 14.25 3.58
N GLY A 24 8.17 13.75 4.63
CA GLY A 24 9.64 13.71 4.62
C GLY A 24 10.28 13.09 5.84
N ILE A 25 11.56 12.78 5.70
CA ILE A 25 12.47 12.32 6.75
C ILE A 25 13.50 13.41 6.99
N ARG A 26 13.46 14.03 8.18
CA ARG A 26 14.21 15.26 8.48
C ARG A 26 15.34 15.07 9.49
N GLU A 27 15.58 13.86 9.92
CA GLU A 27 16.48 13.50 11.01
C GLU A 27 17.91 14.01 10.77
N VAL A 28 18.35 14.03 9.50
CA VAL A 28 19.70 14.55 9.14
C VAL A 28 19.89 16.02 9.47
N LYS A 29 18.81 16.82 9.57
CA LYS A 29 18.88 18.22 9.96
C LYS A 29 19.27 18.43 11.44
N VAL A 30 19.17 17.38 12.23
CA VAL A 30 19.50 17.41 13.68
C VAL A 30 20.60 16.39 14.03
N GLY A 31 21.35 15.92 13.03
CA GLY A 31 22.48 15.02 13.24
C GLY A 31 22.10 13.56 13.49
N LEU A 32 20.85 13.18 13.12
CA LEU A 32 20.35 11.81 13.26
C LEU A 32 20.03 11.23 11.89
N PHE A 33 19.59 9.98 11.85
CA PHE A 33 19.00 9.33 10.68
C PHE A 33 17.67 8.66 11.05
N ALA A 34 16.83 8.41 10.06
CA ALA A 34 15.52 7.79 10.26
C ALA A 34 15.66 6.30 10.61
N ALA A 35 15.66 5.98 11.90
CA ALA A 35 15.93 4.65 12.42
C ALA A 35 14.68 3.76 12.57
N GLY A 36 13.47 4.32 12.45
CA GLY A 36 12.20 3.59 12.58
C GLY A 36 11.75 2.85 11.31
N GLY A 37 12.62 2.79 10.28
CA GLY A 37 12.42 1.97 9.08
C GLY A 37 12.11 2.74 7.80
N ALA A 38 12.15 4.09 7.80
CA ALA A 38 11.98 4.86 6.57
C ALA A 38 13.06 4.53 5.54
N LEU A 39 14.32 4.40 5.95
CA LEU A 39 15.44 4.09 5.03
C LEU A 39 15.31 2.70 4.38
N LEU A 40 14.55 1.79 4.97
CA LEU A 40 14.21 0.50 4.39
C LEU A 40 12.99 0.58 3.46
N ARG A 41 11.93 1.28 3.90
CA ARG A 41 10.62 1.24 3.24
C ARG A 41 10.47 2.27 2.12
N LEU A 42 11.03 3.47 2.29
CA LEU A 42 10.88 4.55 1.33
C LEU A 42 11.49 4.21 -0.05
N PRO A 43 12.74 3.65 -0.16
CA PRO A 43 13.32 3.27 -1.45
C PRO A 43 12.57 2.15 -2.19
N ARG A 44 11.66 1.46 -1.51
CA ARG A 44 10.80 0.43 -2.11
C ARG A 44 9.51 1.00 -2.70
N ARG A 45 9.19 2.26 -2.41
CA ARG A 45 7.93 2.92 -2.80
C ARG A 45 8.10 4.09 -3.76
N VAL A 46 9.29 4.68 -3.79
CA VAL A 46 9.61 5.79 -4.69
C VAL A 46 10.91 5.49 -5.45
N PRO A 47 11.18 6.17 -6.58
CA PRO A 47 12.46 6.04 -7.27
C PRO A 47 13.64 6.27 -6.31
N TYR A 48 14.70 5.51 -6.49
CA TYR A 48 15.88 5.54 -5.62
C TYR A 48 16.45 6.96 -5.43
N SER A 49 16.52 7.76 -6.51
CA SER A 49 17.00 9.14 -6.47
C SER A 49 16.16 10.03 -5.56
N ILE A 50 14.84 9.86 -5.58
CA ILE A 50 13.90 10.60 -4.72
C ILE A 50 14.10 10.20 -3.26
N ALA A 51 14.22 8.91 -2.97
CA ALA A 51 14.50 8.43 -1.62
C ALA A 51 15.82 9.00 -1.09
N MET A 52 16.88 9.00 -1.91
CA MET A 52 18.18 9.55 -1.57
C MET A 52 18.12 11.06 -1.34
N GLU A 53 17.44 11.81 -2.21
CA GLU A 53 17.29 13.26 -2.05
C GLU A 53 16.57 13.59 -0.73
N MET A 54 15.43 12.94 -0.46
CA MET A 54 14.69 13.12 0.80
C MET A 54 15.55 12.78 2.03
N ALA A 55 16.30 11.68 1.97
CA ALA A 55 17.10 11.20 3.09
C ALA A 55 18.33 12.08 3.36
N LEU A 56 19.03 12.52 2.32
CA LEU A 56 20.29 13.25 2.47
C LEU A 56 20.10 14.75 2.67
N THR A 57 19.06 15.34 2.06
CA THR A 57 18.77 16.75 2.22
C THR A 57 17.90 17.06 3.43
N GLY A 58 17.09 16.08 3.88
CA GLY A 58 16.06 16.27 4.90
C GLY A 58 14.97 17.26 4.46
N GLN A 59 14.81 17.48 3.15
CA GLN A 59 13.76 18.34 2.61
C GLN A 59 12.48 17.51 2.41
N PRO A 60 11.33 18.01 2.90
CA PRO A 60 10.05 17.33 2.63
C PRO A 60 9.58 17.61 1.22
N ILE A 61 8.85 16.67 0.66
CA ILE A 61 8.09 16.81 -0.58
C ILE A 61 6.62 17.19 -0.28
N THR A 62 5.92 17.74 -1.28
CA THR A 62 4.49 18.02 -1.20
C THR A 62 3.67 16.74 -1.40
N ALA A 63 2.37 16.78 -1.06
CA ALA A 63 1.43 15.69 -1.31
C ALA A 63 1.35 15.33 -2.80
N ASP A 64 1.33 16.33 -3.70
CA ASP A 64 1.32 16.10 -5.14
C ASP A 64 2.60 15.45 -5.65
N GLN A 65 3.77 15.89 -5.16
CA GLN A 65 5.03 15.22 -5.49
C GLN A 65 5.02 13.76 -5.00
N ALA A 66 4.54 13.52 -3.78
CA ALA A 66 4.43 12.18 -3.23
C ALA A 66 3.47 11.29 -4.05
N LYS A 67 2.36 11.84 -4.55
CA LYS A 67 1.45 11.17 -5.47
C LYS A 67 2.13 10.85 -6.82
N ASN A 68 2.82 11.82 -7.39
CA ASN A 68 3.52 11.65 -8.67
C ASN A 68 4.64 10.60 -8.60
N HIS A 69 5.24 10.41 -7.42
CA HIS A 69 6.26 9.37 -7.18
C HIS A 69 5.65 8.03 -6.73
N GLY A 70 4.32 7.91 -6.61
CA GLY A 70 3.64 6.68 -6.22
C GLY A 70 3.65 6.38 -4.72
N LEU A 71 4.11 7.32 -3.87
CA LEU A 71 4.11 7.16 -2.42
C LEU A 71 2.71 7.30 -1.81
N VAL A 72 1.90 8.20 -2.36
CA VAL A 72 0.53 8.51 -1.93
C VAL A 72 -0.45 8.09 -3.02
N SER A 73 -1.47 7.34 -2.66
CA SER A 73 -2.50 6.83 -3.59
C SER A 73 -3.50 7.92 -3.99
N ARG A 74 -3.89 8.76 -3.05
CA ARG A 74 -4.87 9.85 -3.26
C ARG A 74 -4.43 11.11 -2.54
N VAL A 75 -4.68 12.26 -3.16
CA VAL A 75 -4.56 13.59 -2.53
C VAL A 75 -5.96 14.20 -2.49
N THR A 76 -6.30 14.80 -1.37
CA THR A 76 -7.61 15.39 -1.08
C THR A 76 -7.48 16.81 -0.59
N GLU A 77 -8.58 17.54 -0.54
CA GLU A 77 -8.67 18.75 0.26
C GLU A 77 -8.38 18.43 1.74
N LYS A 78 -8.03 19.46 2.50
CA LYS A 78 -7.51 19.32 3.88
C LYS A 78 -8.36 18.45 4.79
N ASP A 79 -9.67 18.59 4.75
CA ASP A 79 -10.59 17.92 5.68
C ASP A 79 -11.18 16.60 5.10
N GLY A 80 -10.90 16.28 3.82
CA GLY A 80 -11.43 15.11 3.11
C GLY A 80 -10.61 13.82 3.25
N THR A 81 -9.49 13.85 3.96
CA THR A 81 -8.50 12.77 3.97
C THR A 81 -9.06 11.47 4.55
N VAL A 82 -9.79 11.54 5.66
CA VAL A 82 -10.37 10.36 6.31
C VAL A 82 -11.49 9.77 5.45
N GLU A 83 -12.36 10.59 4.89
CA GLU A 83 -13.44 10.15 4.01
C GLU A 83 -12.88 9.41 2.79
N ALA A 84 -11.93 10.00 2.08
CA ALA A 84 -11.30 9.36 0.93
C ALA A 84 -10.52 8.08 1.29
N ALA A 85 -9.97 7.99 2.49
CA ALA A 85 -9.33 6.76 2.98
C ALA A 85 -10.38 5.68 3.28
N MET A 86 -11.53 6.05 3.84
CA MET A 86 -12.66 5.14 4.07
C MET A 86 -13.25 4.64 2.76
N GLU A 87 -13.50 5.51 1.78
CA GLU A 87 -13.94 5.10 0.45
C GLU A 87 -12.99 4.09 -0.20
N LEU A 88 -11.67 4.32 -0.07
CA LEU A 88 -10.68 3.38 -0.59
C LEU A 88 -10.73 2.05 0.16
N ALA A 89 -10.89 2.06 1.49
CA ALA A 89 -11.01 0.86 2.30
C ALA A 89 -12.31 0.09 1.97
N GLU A 90 -13.42 0.78 1.79
CA GLU A 90 -14.70 0.19 1.40
C GLU A 90 -14.60 -0.48 0.02
N SER A 91 -14.00 0.19 -0.96
CA SER A 91 -13.79 -0.40 -2.30
C SER A 91 -12.92 -1.67 -2.28
N ILE A 92 -12.02 -1.81 -1.29
CA ILE A 92 -11.26 -3.04 -1.05
C ILE A 92 -12.15 -4.09 -0.38
N ALA A 93 -12.94 -3.68 0.62
CA ALA A 93 -13.80 -4.58 1.40
C ALA A 93 -14.99 -5.15 0.58
N GLU A 94 -15.35 -4.51 -0.52
CA GLU A 94 -16.34 -5.04 -1.48
C GLU A 94 -15.87 -6.28 -2.24
N ASN A 95 -14.58 -6.61 -2.19
CA ASN A 95 -14.01 -7.74 -2.92
C ASN A 95 -13.91 -9.00 -2.04
N ALA A 96 -13.77 -10.16 -2.71
CA ALA A 96 -13.63 -11.46 -2.06
C ALA A 96 -12.46 -11.47 -1.04
N PRO A 97 -12.71 -11.66 0.26
CA PRO A 97 -11.70 -11.42 1.31
C PRO A 97 -10.50 -12.35 1.22
N LEU A 98 -10.68 -13.62 0.82
CA LEU A 98 -9.56 -14.53 0.62
C LEU A 98 -8.65 -14.10 -0.53
N ALA A 99 -9.23 -13.60 -1.62
CA ALA A 99 -8.47 -13.10 -2.77
C ALA A 99 -7.69 -11.84 -2.43
N VAL A 100 -8.32 -10.88 -1.72
CA VAL A 100 -7.65 -9.66 -1.23
C VAL A 100 -6.49 -10.01 -0.30
N ALA A 101 -6.72 -10.89 0.68
CA ALA A 101 -5.68 -11.30 1.63
C ALA A 101 -4.51 -12.01 0.93
N ALA A 102 -4.79 -12.92 -0.02
CA ALA A 102 -3.75 -13.61 -0.79
C ALA A 102 -2.95 -12.65 -1.67
N SER A 103 -3.62 -11.72 -2.37
CA SER A 103 -2.96 -10.70 -3.20
C SER A 103 -2.01 -9.82 -2.38
N LYS A 104 -2.47 -9.33 -1.23
CA LYS A 104 -1.63 -8.55 -0.31
C LYS A 104 -0.42 -9.34 0.17
N ALA A 105 -0.64 -10.57 0.65
CA ALA A 105 0.44 -11.42 1.17
C ALA A 105 1.51 -11.70 0.09
N LEU A 106 1.09 -12.01 -1.14
CA LEU A 106 2.00 -12.29 -2.25
C LEU A 106 2.78 -11.05 -2.69
N ILE A 107 2.14 -9.88 -2.78
CA ILE A 107 2.81 -8.62 -3.09
C ILE A 107 3.86 -8.27 -2.02
N GLN A 108 3.56 -8.49 -0.74
CA GLN A 108 4.51 -8.23 0.34
C GLN A 108 5.68 -9.21 0.36
N ALA A 109 5.43 -10.48 0.05
CA ALA A 109 6.43 -11.55 0.11
C ALA A 109 7.36 -11.62 -1.10
N GLN A 110 7.00 -11.00 -2.25
CA GLN A 110 7.77 -11.09 -3.50
C GLN A 110 9.14 -10.38 -3.44
N GLN A 111 9.39 -9.55 -2.42
CA GLN A 111 10.62 -8.78 -2.34
C GLN A 111 11.81 -9.65 -1.92
N GLY A 112 12.85 -9.68 -2.76
CA GLY A 112 14.11 -10.37 -2.45
C GLY A 112 14.11 -11.87 -2.68
N ILE A 113 13.05 -12.41 -3.30
CA ILE A 113 12.98 -13.80 -3.73
C ILE A 113 13.07 -13.89 -5.26
N THR A 114 13.48 -15.05 -5.77
CA THR A 114 13.51 -15.32 -7.21
C THR A 114 12.10 -15.55 -7.76
N GLU A 115 11.95 -15.49 -9.08
CA GLU A 115 10.68 -15.81 -9.73
C GLU A 115 10.24 -17.26 -9.44
N GLU A 116 11.18 -18.20 -9.43
CA GLU A 116 10.90 -19.61 -9.10
C GLU A 116 10.37 -19.77 -7.67
N GLU A 117 11.03 -19.14 -6.71
CA GLU A 117 10.57 -19.12 -5.30
C GLU A 117 9.20 -18.48 -5.16
N PHE A 118 8.90 -17.42 -5.94
CA PHE A 118 7.59 -16.79 -5.94
C PHE A 118 6.50 -17.74 -6.42
N TRP A 119 6.73 -18.50 -7.51
CA TRP A 119 5.75 -19.46 -8.00
C TRP A 119 5.47 -20.58 -6.99
N GLU A 120 6.49 -21.05 -6.27
CA GLU A 120 6.27 -22.01 -5.18
C GLU A 120 5.46 -21.41 -4.02
N LEU A 121 5.80 -20.19 -3.62
CA LEU A 121 5.06 -19.46 -2.59
C LEU A 121 3.58 -19.21 -2.96
N GLN A 122 3.30 -18.95 -4.23
CA GLN A 122 1.95 -18.70 -4.72
C GLN A 122 1.04 -19.94 -4.67
N LYS A 123 1.57 -21.16 -4.85
CA LYS A 123 0.76 -22.38 -4.96
C LYS A 123 -0.25 -22.58 -3.83
N PRO A 124 0.12 -22.52 -2.54
CA PRO A 124 -0.85 -22.69 -1.46
C PRO A 124 -1.92 -21.60 -1.43
N HIS A 125 -1.58 -20.35 -1.76
CA HIS A 125 -2.53 -19.25 -1.86
C HIS A 125 -3.52 -19.47 -3.01
N MET A 126 -3.02 -19.87 -4.18
CA MET A 126 -3.83 -20.22 -5.34
C MET A 126 -4.81 -21.34 -4.99
N MET A 127 -4.32 -22.45 -4.39
CA MET A 127 -5.16 -23.57 -4.01
C MET A 127 -6.29 -23.11 -3.08
N LYS A 128 -5.96 -22.37 -2.02
CA LYS A 128 -6.95 -21.87 -1.05
C LYS A 128 -8.01 -20.98 -1.70
N VAL A 129 -7.61 -20.04 -2.56
CA VAL A 129 -8.54 -19.10 -3.18
C VAL A 129 -9.40 -19.76 -4.24
N PHE A 130 -8.79 -20.53 -5.15
CA PHE A 130 -9.49 -21.11 -6.31
C PHE A 130 -10.43 -22.27 -5.96
N THR A 131 -10.27 -22.88 -4.78
CA THR A 131 -11.21 -23.93 -4.29
C THR A 131 -12.26 -23.37 -3.32
N SER A 132 -12.24 -22.08 -3.00
CA SER A 132 -13.17 -21.43 -2.08
C SER A 132 -14.60 -21.34 -2.63
N ASN A 133 -15.55 -21.10 -1.76
CA ASN A 133 -16.93 -20.78 -2.15
C ASN A 133 -16.99 -19.45 -2.90
N ASP A 134 -16.15 -18.48 -2.53
CA ASP A 134 -16.07 -17.18 -3.19
C ASP A 134 -15.59 -17.29 -4.64
N ALA A 135 -14.71 -18.26 -4.95
CA ALA A 135 -14.29 -18.52 -6.34
C ALA A 135 -15.42 -19.05 -7.24
N LYS A 136 -16.47 -19.63 -6.66
CA LYS A 136 -17.69 -20.05 -7.37
C LYS A 136 -18.71 -18.91 -7.46
N GLU A 137 -18.86 -18.17 -6.37
CA GLU A 137 -19.79 -17.04 -6.27
C GLU A 137 -19.45 -15.93 -7.26
N GLY A 138 -18.19 -15.57 -7.41
CA GLY A 138 -17.76 -14.49 -8.30
C GLY A 138 -18.26 -14.64 -9.74
N PRO A 139 -17.91 -15.74 -10.45
CA PRO A 139 -18.41 -16.00 -11.80
C PRO A 139 -19.95 -16.13 -11.87
N ALA A 140 -20.59 -16.73 -10.86
CA ALA A 140 -22.04 -16.89 -10.82
C ALA A 140 -22.75 -15.53 -10.70
N SER A 141 -22.36 -14.70 -9.75
CA SER A 141 -22.94 -13.36 -9.57
C SER A 141 -22.73 -12.46 -10.80
N PHE A 142 -21.55 -12.56 -11.44
CA PHE A 142 -21.27 -11.83 -12.68
C PHE A 142 -22.21 -12.27 -13.82
N ALA A 143 -22.40 -13.57 -14.03
CA ALA A 143 -23.29 -14.11 -15.07
C ALA A 143 -24.76 -13.70 -14.81
N GLU A 144 -25.17 -13.68 -13.55
CA GLU A 144 -26.51 -13.30 -13.09
C GLU A 144 -26.74 -11.79 -12.99
N LYS A 145 -25.71 -10.98 -13.19
CA LYS A 145 -25.72 -9.50 -13.10
C LYS A 145 -26.23 -9.00 -11.74
N ARG A 146 -25.83 -9.65 -10.67
CA ARG A 146 -26.11 -9.27 -9.27
C ARG A 146 -24.81 -8.99 -8.51
N SER A 147 -24.95 -8.32 -7.38
CA SER A 147 -23.83 -8.17 -6.44
C SER A 147 -23.45 -9.54 -5.86
N PRO A 148 -22.14 -9.81 -5.70
CA PRO A 148 -21.66 -11.03 -5.07
C PRO A 148 -21.93 -11.01 -3.56
N ASN A 149 -22.04 -12.22 -2.98
CA ASN A 149 -22.17 -12.41 -1.54
C ASN A 149 -20.94 -13.22 -1.04
N TRP A 150 -19.91 -12.52 -0.63
CA TRP A 150 -18.66 -13.15 -0.21
C TRP A 150 -18.80 -13.80 1.15
N SER A 151 -18.37 -15.05 1.26
CA SER A 151 -18.40 -15.83 2.50
C SER A 151 -17.04 -15.85 3.23
N GLY A 152 -15.94 -15.65 2.52
CA GLY A 152 -14.59 -15.79 3.05
C GLY A 152 -14.17 -17.24 3.30
N THR A 153 -14.85 -18.21 2.68
CA THR A 153 -14.62 -19.66 2.92
C THR A 153 -14.46 -20.44 1.61
#